data_88d076f415c52a7ac5cd38769752152b
#
_entry.id   88d076f415c52a7ac5cd38769752152b
#
_cell.length_a   1.000
_cell.length_b   1.000
_cell.length_c   1.000
_cell.angle_alpha   90.00
_cell.angle_beta   90.00
_cell.angle_gamma   90.00
#
_symmetry.space_group_name_H-M   'P 1'
#
loop_
_entity.id
_entity.type
_entity.pdbx_description
1 polymer ?
#
loop_
_entity_poly.entity_id
_entity_poly.type
_entity_poly.pdbx_seq_one_letter_code
_entity_poly.pdbx_strand_id
1 'polypeptide(L)'
;MSKAVITEEELHAYVEGVLPAGRAAEVEAYLAGHPDEAARVAAYREQIVALHREFDPIVNEPLPHRLQLPRRHWARVLLRSAAVVAGFVLGGVTGWQLHAYTTEQHAEAASWPRRAAIAHVVYSPEVRHPVEVGAEQEAHLVAWLSKRLGAPLKVPYLGAQGYQLVGGRLLPGERGPVAQFMYQDSKGQRLTLYVRVNADESGETAFRFADEHGVGVFYWLDRKLGYALSGEIAKEELLHLATAVHRQLNP
;
A
#
# COMPACT_ATOMS: atom_id res chain seq x y z
N MET A 1 -26.90 -88.97 3.35
CA MET A 1 -26.73 -87.57 3.78
C MET A 1 -25.81 -87.61 4.96
N SER A 2 -24.58 -87.11 4.83
CA SER A 2 -23.61 -87.08 5.92
C SER A 2 -24.12 -86.07 6.98
N LYS A 3 -24.36 -86.58 8.17
CA LYS A 3 -24.78 -85.79 9.30
C LYS A 3 -23.59 -84.91 9.66
N ALA A 4 -23.63 -83.65 9.34
CA ALA A 4 -22.55 -82.73 9.64
C ALA A 4 -22.32 -82.69 11.13
N VAL A 5 -21.10 -82.97 11.56
CA VAL A 5 -20.69 -82.95 12.98
C VAL A 5 -20.84 -81.51 13.47
N ILE A 6 -21.59 -81.29 14.55
CA ILE A 6 -21.70 -80.02 15.23
C ILE A 6 -20.40 -79.76 15.99
N THR A 7 -19.78 -78.67 15.78
CA THR A 7 -18.51 -78.26 16.42
C THR A 7 -18.80 -77.37 17.65
N GLU A 8 -17.83 -77.27 18.56
CA GLU A 8 -17.95 -76.38 19.73
C GLU A 8 -18.04 -74.91 19.33
N GLU A 9 -17.34 -74.47 18.23
CA GLU A 9 -17.44 -73.18 17.69
C GLU A 9 -18.87 -72.83 17.23
N GLU A 10 -19.59 -73.81 16.64
CA GLU A 10 -20.98 -73.63 16.25
C GLU A 10 -21.91 -73.56 17.48
N LEU A 11 -21.61 -74.25 18.55
CA LEU A 11 -22.36 -74.10 19.82
C LEU A 11 -22.19 -72.69 20.41
N HIS A 12 -20.98 -72.15 20.39
CA HIS A 12 -20.76 -70.76 20.81
C HIS A 12 -21.48 -69.75 19.88
N ALA A 13 -21.34 -69.87 18.57
CA ALA A 13 -22.05 -69.06 17.59
C ALA A 13 -23.58 -69.12 17.73
N TYR A 14 -24.09 -70.29 18.13
CA TYR A 14 -25.52 -70.47 18.43
C TYR A 14 -25.95 -69.70 19.67
N VAL A 15 -25.14 -69.72 20.73
CA VAL A 15 -25.40 -68.99 22.00
C VAL A 15 -25.37 -67.47 21.71
N GLU A 16 -24.45 -66.99 20.89
CA GLU A 16 -24.32 -65.62 20.48
C GLU A 16 -25.37 -65.14 19.48
N GLY A 17 -26.13 -66.05 18.90
CA GLY A 17 -27.19 -65.72 17.91
C GLY A 17 -26.68 -65.32 16.55
N VAL A 18 -25.42 -65.64 16.20
CA VAL A 18 -24.79 -65.25 14.92
C VAL A 18 -24.86 -66.38 13.88
N LEU A 19 -25.44 -67.55 14.19
CA LEU A 19 -25.65 -68.64 13.20
C LEU A 19 -26.77 -68.33 12.22
N PRO A 20 -26.60 -68.68 10.94
CA PRO A 20 -27.71 -68.69 9.96
C PRO A 20 -28.87 -69.55 10.42
N ALA A 21 -30.11 -69.12 10.15
CA ALA A 21 -31.32 -69.81 10.66
C ALA A 21 -31.40 -71.30 10.35
N GLY A 22 -30.98 -71.73 9.15
CA GLY A 22 -30.95 -73.15 8.79
C GLY A 22 -29.97 -73.97 9.64
N ARG A 23 -28.81 -73.42 9.96
CA ARG A 23 -27.81 -74.11 10.76
C ARG A 23 -28.17 -74.06 12.25
N ALA A 24 -28.80 -72.98 12.73
CA ALA A 24 -29.34 -72.91 14.09
C ALA A 24 -30.39 -74.04 14.38
N ALA A 25 -31.27 -74.30 13.42
CA ALA A 25 -32.23 -75.40 13.53
C ALA A 25 -31.57 -76.78 13.59
N GLU A 26 -30.46 -76.98 12.86
CA GLU A 26 -29.68 -78.22 12.94
C GLU A 26 -29.02 -78.37 14.32
N VAL A 27 -28.49 -77.32 14.91
CA VAL A 27 -27.94 -77.31 16.26
C VAL A 27 -29.02 -77.62 17.33
N GLU A 28 -30.22 -77.03 17.17
CA GLU A 28 -31.34 -77.27 18.05
C GLU A 28 -31.77 -78.78 18.00
N ALA A 29 -31.87 -79.35 16.82
CA ALA A 29 -32.17 -80.73 16.64
C ALA A 29 -31.07 -81.67 17.23
N TYR A 30 -29.82 -81.22 17.14
CA TYR A 30 -28.70 -81.95 17.77
C TYR A 30 -28.79 -81.91 19.28
N LEU A 31 -28.99 -80.72 19.89
CA LEU A 31 -29.12 -80.55 21.35
C LEU A 31 -30.29 -81.31 21.93
N ALA A 32 -31.38 -81.47 21.22
CA ALA A 32 -32.51 -82.29 21.66
C ALA A 32 -32.15 -83.80 21.90
N GLY A 33 -31.12 -84.25 21.15
CA GLY A 33 -30.60 -85.62 21.29
C GLY A 33 -29.39 -85.78 22.25
N HIS A 34 -28.82 -84.65 22.74
CA HIS A 34 -27.59 -84.65 23.52
C HIS A 34 -27.75 -83.76 24.77
N PRO A 35 -28.29 -84.30 25.89
CA PRO A 35 -28.65 -83.49 27.05
C PRO A 35 -27.41 -82.84 27.71
N ASP A 36 -26.24 -83.48 27.66
CA ASP A 36 -25.00 -82.92 28.25
C ASP A 36 -24.55 -81.66 27.49
N GLU A 37 -24.64 -81.65 26.16
CA GLU A 37 -24.34 -80.51 25.37
C GLU A 37 -25.36 -79.38 25.53
N ALA A 38 -26.64 -79.74 25.70
CA ALA A 38 -27.68 -78.76 25.98
C ALA A 38 -27.49 -78.09 27.35
N ALA A 39 -27.02 -78.83 28.35
CA ALA A 39 -26.66 -78.26 29.67
C ALA A 39 -25.46 -77.26 29.54
N ARG A 40 -24.45 -77.59 28.74
CA ARG A 40 -23.31 -76.68 28.46
C ARG A 40 -23.76 -75.39 27.76
N VAL A 41 -24.59 -75.48 26.72
CA VAL A 41 -25.17 -74.36 26.03
C VAL A 41 -25.99 -73.44 26.97
N ALA A 42 -26.78 -74.08 27.87
CA ALA A 42 -27.51 -73.34 28.91
C ALA A 42 -26.57 -72.55 29.83
N ALA A 43 -25.49 -73.23 30.32
CA ALA A 43 -24.48 -72.57 31.13
C ALA A 43 -23.79 -71.39 30.43
N TYR A 44 -23.49 -71.56 29.15
CA TYR A 44 -22.93 -70.40 28.32
C TYR A 44 -23.92 -69.26 28.26
N ARG A 45 -25.21 -69.48 28.04
CA ARG A 45 -26.23 -68.44 28.04
C ARG A 45 -26.35 -67.74 29.39
N GLU A 46 -26.35 -68.48 30.50
CA GLU A 46 -26.35 -67.91 31.84
C GLU A 46 -25.12 -67.00 32.07
N GLN A 47 -23.97 -67.48 31.64
CA GLN A 47 -22.71 -66.69 31.70
C GLN A 47 -22.79 -65.38 30.91
N ILE A 48 -23.30 -65.42 29.71
CA ILE A 48 -23.49 -64.18 28.84
C ILE A 48 -24.46 -63.23 29.53
N VAL A 49 -25.59 -63.72 30.02
CA VAL A 49 -26.58 -62.90 30.76
C VAL A 49 -25.95 -62.26 32.01
N ALA A 50 -25.13 -62.98 32.74
CA ALA A 50 -24.44 -62.46 33.89
C ALA A 50 -23.42 -61.35 33.50
N LEU A 51 -22.67 -61.58 32.42
CA LEU A 51 -21.74 -60.55 31.87
C LEU A 51 -22.47 -59.28 31.44
N HIS A 52 -23.53 -59.40 30.68
CA HIS A 52 -24.33 -58.25 30.27
C HIS A 52 -24.91 -57.49 31.48
N ARG A 53 -25.38 -58.18 32.48
CA ARG A 53 -25.93 -57.61 33.73
C ARG A 53 -24.90 -56.77 34.46
N GLU A 54 -23.63 -57.15 34.47
CA GLU A 54 -22.55 -56.44 35.18
C GLU A 54 -21.93 -55.33 34.31
N PHE A 55 -21.80 -55.56 33.05
CA PHE A 55 -21.02 -54.63 32.18
C PHE A 55 -21.84 -53.68 31.34
N ASP A 56 -23.10 -53.99 30.97
CA ASP A 56 -23.92 -53.06 30.16
C ASP A 56 -24.16 -51.70 30.86
N PRO A 57 -24.31 -51.60 32.17
CA PRO A 57 -24.42 -50.31 32.83
C PRO A 57 -23.17 -49.42 32.58
N ILE A 58 -21.98 -50.03 32.52
CA ILE A 58 -20.70 -49.31 32.34
C ILE A 58 -20.59 -48.74 30.93
N VAL A 59 -21.11 -49.45 29.94
CA VAL A 59 -21.10 -48.97 28.52
C VAL A 59 -21.90 -47.68 28.36
N ASN A 60 -22.94 -47.51 29.18
CA ASN A 60 -23.82 -46.33 29.13
C ASN A 60 -23.35 -45.20 30.07
N GLU A 61 -22.23 -45.35 30.77
CA GLU A 61 -21.69 -44.26 31.59
C GLU A 61 -21.24 -43.07 30.73
N PRO A 62 -21.53 -41.83 31.20
CA PRO A 62 -21.07 -40.66 30.49
C PRO A 62 -19.53 -40.63 30.51
N LEU A 63 -18.93 -40.35 29.33
CA LEU A 63 -17.48 -40.22 29.17
C LEU A 63 -16.89 -39.20 30.15
N PRO A 64 -15.90 -39.58 30.95
CA PRO A 64 -15.21 -38.67 31.85
C PRO A 64 -14.71 -37.43 31.10
N HIS A 65 -14.81 -36.27 31.73
CA HIS A 65 -14.42 -34.99 31.10
C HIS A 65 -13.00 -34.99 30.52
N ARG A 66 -12.06 -35.75 31.12
CA ARG A 66 -10.68 -35.91 30.65
C ARG A 66 -10.55 -36.62 29.29
N LEU A 67 -11.55 -37.41 28.92
CA LEU A 67 -11.59 -38.12 27.62
C LEU A 67 -12.44 -37.39 26.58
N GLN A 68 -13.15 -36.35 26.97
CA GLN A 68 -13.86 -35.49 26.02
C GLN A 68 -12.85 -34.60 25.32
N LEU A 69 -12.74 -34.72 23.99
CA LEU A 69 -11.91 -33.83 23.17
C LEU A 69 -12.38 -32.37 23.37
N PRO A 70 -11.49 -31.46 23.73
CA PRO A 70 -11.89 -30.07 23.88
C PRO A 70 -12.54 -29.58 22.58
N ARG A 71 -13.77 -29.09 22.65
CA ARG A 71 -14.42 -28.42 21.51
C ARG A 71 -13.58 -27.22 21.15
N ARG A 72 -12.65 -27.41 20.24
CA ARG A 72 -11.80 -26.35 19.74
C ARG A 72 -12.71 -25.31 19.10
N HIS A 73 -12.75 -24.11 19.65
CA HIS A 73 -13.57 -23.02 19.15
C HIS A 73 -12.94 -22.42 17.87
N TRP A 74 -12.88 -23.22 16.81
CA TRP A 74 -12.30 -22.86 15.51
C TRP A 74 -12.86 -21.54 14.98
N ALA A 75 -14.15 -21.29 15.22
CA ALA A 75 -14.78 -20.04 14.82
C ALA A 75 -14.15 -18.82 15.49
N ARG A 76 -13.79 -18.88 16.77
CA ARG A 76 -13.11 -17.76 17.46
C ARG A 76 -11.67 -17.57 16.99
N VAL A 77 -10.97 -18.64 16.68
CA VAL A 77 -9.60 -18.57 16.13
C VAL A 77 -9.65 -17.98 14.71
N LEU A 78 -10.56 -18.46 13.86
CA LEU A 78 -10.76 -17.92 12.51
C LEU A 78 -11.16 -16.44 12.54
N LEU A 79 -12.05 -16.04 13.45
CA LEU A 79 -12.47 -14.63 13.55
C LEU A 79 -11.31 -13.70 13.97
N ARG A 80 -10.47 -14.16 14.91
CA ARG A 80 -9.27 -13.41 15.32
C ARG A 80 -8.23 -13.32 14.21
N SER A 81 -8.01 -14.41 13.48
CA SER A 81 -7.09 -14.42 12.34
C SER A 81 -7.60 -13.53 11.21
N ALA A 82 -8.90 -13.53 10.93
CA ALA A 82 -9.51 -12.65 9.93
C ALA A 82 -9.37 -11.16 10.28
N ALA A 83 -9.52 -10.81 11.57
CA ALA A 83 -9.32 -9.42 12.04
C ALA A 83 -7.86 -8.95 11.85
N VAL A 84 -6.89 -9.82 12.13
CA VAL A 84 -5.47 -9.52 11.93
C VAL A 84 -5.17 -9.33 10.44
N VAL A 85 -5.64 -10.23 9.58
CA VAL A 85 -5.46 -10.12 8.11
C VAL A 85 -6.13 -8.86 7.58
N ALA A 86 -7.35 -8.55 8.02
CA ALA A 86 -8.04 -7.31 7.62
C ALA A 86 -7.28 -6.06 8.06
N GLY A 87 -6.68 -6.07 9.26
CA GLY A 87 -5.80 -4.99 9.73
C GLY A 87 -4.56 -4.80 8.87
N PHE A 88 -3.91 -5.89 8.45
CA PHE A 88 -2.76 -5.83 7.54
C PHE A 88 -3.14 -5.33 6.14
N VAL A 89 -4.27 -5.77 5.60
CA VAL A 89 -4.75 -5.31 4.28
C VAL A 89 -5.10 -3.82 4.33
N LEU A 90 -5.87 -3.39 5.32
CA LEU A 90 -6.22 -1.97 5.50
C LEU A 90 -4.96 -1.10 5.74
N GLY A 91 -4.06 -1.53 6.63
CA GLY A 91 -2.80 -0.83 6.89
C GLY A 91 -1.89 -0.79 5.67
N GLY A 92 -1.82 -1.87 4.90
CA GLY A 92 -1.05 -1.94 3.65
C GLY A 92 -1.61 -1.02 2.57
N VAL A 93 -2.93 -1.01 2.36
CA VAL A 93 -3.58 -0.14 1.36
C VAL A 93 -3.46 1.34 1.76
N THR A 94 -3.72 1.67 3.03
CA THR A 94 -3.59 3.06 3.51
C THR A 94 -2.14 3.53 3.50
N GLY A 95 -1.18 2.68 3.91
CA GLY A 95 0.26 2.97 3.85
C GLY A 95 0.76 3.16 2.41
N TRP A 96 0.31 2.33 1.47
CA TRP A 96 0.62 2.47 0.05
C TRP A 96 0.05 3.78 -0.52
N GLN A 97 -1.21 4.10 -0.26
CA GLN A 97 -1.86 5.33 -0.70
C GLN A 97 -1.12 6.56 -0.16
N LEU A 98 -0.79 6.56 1.13
CA LEU A 98 -0.07 7.66 1.77
C LEU A 98 1.35 7.78 1.22
N HIS A 99 2.06 6.67 0.99
CA HIS A 99 3.38 6.65 0.39
C HIS A 99 3.36 7.17 -1.06
N ALA A 100 2.40 6.74 -1.87
CA ALA A 100 2.23 7.24 -3.24
C ALA A 100 2.00 8.76 -3.24
N TYR A 101 1.12 9.25 -2.37
CA TYR A 101 0.81 10.67 -2.24
C TYR A 101 2.02 11.52 -1.83
N THR A 102 2.80 11.04 -0.85
CA THR A 102 4.01 11.76 -0.39
C THR A 102 5.13 11.70 -1.41
N THR A 103 5.27 10.59 -2.14
CA THR A 103 6.32 10.41 -3.16
C THR A 103 6.07 11.30 -4.37
N GLU A 104 4.83 11.41 -4.84
CA GLU A 104 4.46 12.31 -5.93
C GLU A 104 4.70 13.78 -5.56
N GLN A 105 4.30 14.21 -4.37
CA GLN A 105 4.55 15.58 -3.91
C GLN A 105 6.05 15.90 -3.77
N HIS A 106 6.87 14.95 -3.30
CA HIS A 106 8.31 15.14 -3.20
C HIS A 106 9.01 15.11 -4.57
N ALA A 107 8.60 14.23 -5.47
CA ALA A 107 9.12 14.18 -6.83
C ALA A 107 8.81 15.47 -7.60
N GLU A 108 7.63 16.02 -7.41
CA GLU A 108 7.23 17.28 -8.04
C GLU A 108 7.94 18.49 -7.42
N ALA A 109 8.07 18.55 -6.09
CA ALA A 109 8.84 19.59 -5.42
C ALA A 109 10.31 19.59 -5.85
N ALA A 110 10.86 18.44 -6.26
CA ALA A 110 12.23 18.32 -6.76
C ALA A 110 12.35 18.54 -8.28
N SER A 111 11.28 18.40 -9.05
CA SER A 111 11.34 18.43 -10.52
C SER A 111 11.35 19.85 -11.11
N TRP A 112 10.61 20.77 -10.52
CA TRP A 112 10.46 22.10 -11.12
C TRP A 112 11.68 23.02 -10.96
N PRO A 113 12.51 23.00 -9.88
CA PRO A 113 13.77 23.73 -9.84
C PRO A 113 14.74 23.25 -10.93
N ARG A 114 14.78 21.94 -11.15
CA ARG A 114 15.55 21.35 -12.27
C ARG A 114 15.08 21.86 -13.62
N ARG A 115 13.77 22.02 -13.83
CA ARG A 115 13.23 22.61 -15.07
C ARG A 115 13.62 24.07 -15.23
N ALA A 116 13.65 24.83 -14.13
CA ALA A 116 14.13 26.20 -14.16
C ALA A 116 15.61 26.27 -14.55
N ALA A 117 16.46 25.37 -14.00
CA ALA A 117 17.85 25.24 -14.41
C ALA A 117 17.99 24.84 -15.89
N ILE A 118 17.24 23.87 -16.37
CA ILE A 118 17.25 23.46 -17.77
C ILE A 118 16.86 24.63 -18.69
N ALA A 119 15.79 25.35 -18.33
CA ALA A 119 15.38 26.53 -19.08
C ALA A 119 16.46 27.62 -19.06
N HIS A 120 17.17 27.78 -17.94
CA HIS A 120 18.32 28.70 -17.88
C HIS A 120 19.43 28.26 -18.84
N VAL A 121 19.87 27.01 -18.79
CA VAL A 121 20.93 26.46 -19.65
C VAL A 121 20.60 26.56 -21.12
N VAL A 122 19.35 26.29 -21.51
CA VAL A 122 18.90 26.33 -22.92
C VAL A 122 18.90 27.75 -23.47
N TYR A 123 18.46 28.72 -22.68
CA TYR A 123 18.21 30.06 -23.18
C TYR A 123 19.27 31.09 -22.79
N SER A 124 20.12 30.82 -21.81
CA SER A 124 21.22 31.74 -21.43
C SER A 124 22.27 31.92 -22.53
N PRO A 125 22.63 30.92 -23.35
CA PRO A 125 23.59 31.10 -24.43
C PRO A 125 22.99 31.78 -25.68
N GLU A 126 21.65 31.88 -25.79
CA GLU A 126 20.99 32.39 -26.99
C GLU A 126 21.24 33.90 -27.17
N VAL A 127 21.81 34.26 -28.28
CA VAL A 127 22.19 35.65 -28.56
C VAL A 127 21.16 36.39 -29.41
N ARG A 128 20.57 35.71 -30.41
CA ARG A 128 19.67 36.38 -31.39
C ARG A 128 18.25 36.52 -30.85
N HIS A 129 17.76 35.49 -30.15
CA HIS A 129 16.38 35.45 -29.65
C HIS A 129 16.35 35.01 -28.15
N PRO A 130 17.04 35.78 -27.29
CA PRO A 130 17.15 35.38 -25.86
C PRO A 130 15.80 35.45 -25.17
N VAL A 131 14.84 36.21 -25.69
CA VAL A 131 13.49 36.40 -25.14
C VAL A 131 12.47 36.49 -26.30
N GLU A 132 11.19 36.34 -26.00
CA GLU A 132 10.09 36.52 -26.97
C GLU A 132 9.62 37.98 -27.01
N VAL A 133 9.62 38.64 -25.85
CA VAL A 133 9.26 40.06 -25.71
C VAL A 133 10.39 40.74 -24.94
N GLY A 134 10.97 41.78 -25.54
CA GLY A 134 12.08 42.51 -24.93
C GLY A 134 11.66 43.47 -23.82
N ALA A 135 12.65 43.92 -23.06
CA ALA A 135 12.44 44.83 -21.93
C ALA A 135 11.86 46.20 -22.32
N GLU A 136 12.04 46.63 -23.59
CA GLU A 136 11.45 47.84 -24.11
C GLU A 136 9.92 47.82 -24.16
N GLN A 137 9.33 46.59 -24.07
CA GLN A 137 7.89 46.36 -24.03
C GLN A 137 7.47 45.74 -22.67
N GLU A 138 8.12 46.08 -21.56
CA GLU A 138 7.90 45.46 -20.25
C GLU A 138 6.41 45.45 -19.85
N ALA A 139 5.68 46.54 -20.01
CA ALA A 139 4.27 46.63 -19.65
C ALA A 139 3.42 45.61 -20.46
N HIS A 140 3.71 45.42 -21.74
CA HIS A 140 3.08 44.43 -22.59
C HIS A 140 3.46 43.00 -22.15
N LEU A 141 4.74 42.77 -21.91
CA LEU A 141 5.27 41.48 -21.42
C LEU A 141 4.55 41.04 -20.16
N VAL A 142 4.47 41.92 -19.15
CA VAL A 142 3.82 41.62 -17.88
C VAL A 142 2.34 41.33 -18.06
N ALA A 143 1.62 42.15 -18.82
CA ALA A 143 0.20 41.96 -19.08
C ALA A 143 -0.08 40.64 -19.81
N TRP A 144 0.71 40.34 -20.83
CA TRP A 144 0.60 39.11 -21.63
C TRP A 144 0.89 37.87 -20.81
N LEU A 145 2.01 37.80 -20.07
CA LEU A 145 2.38 36.67 -19.25
C LEU A 145 1.39 36.46 -18.07
N SER A 146 0.93 37.55 -17.44
CA SER A 146 -0.10 37.49 -16.39
C SER A 146 -1.39 36.86 -16.92
N LYS A 147 -1.83 37.25 -18.11
CA LYS A 147 -3.01 36.66 -18.77
C LYS A 147 -2.81 35.19 -19.11
N ARG A 148 -1.61 34.80 -19.56
CA ARG A 148 -1.28 33.41 -19.93
C ARG A 148 -1.19 32.50 -18.71
N LEU A 149 -0.66 32.99 -17.58
CA LEU A 149 -0.57 32.26 -16.32
C LEU A 149 -1.89 32.26 -15.51
N GLY A 150 -2.78 33.20 -15.79
CA GLY A 150 -4.00 33.39 -15.00
C GLY A 150 -3.75 33.99 -13.61
N ALA A 151 -2.60 34.63 -13.41
CA ALA A 151 -2.20 35.25 -12.14
C ALA A 151 -1.45 36.57 -12.38
N PRO A 152 -1.61 37.59 -11.56
CA PRO A 152 -0.91 38.87 -11.71
C PRO A 152 0.59 38.64 -11.43
N LEU A 153 1.42 39.01 -12.41
CA LEU A 153 2.88 38.96 -12.31
C LEU A 153 3.44 40.36 -12.05
N LYS A 154 4.58 40.38 -11.37
CA LYS A 154 5.43 41.56 -11.21
C LYS A 154 6.85 41.22 -11.67
N VAL A 155 7.50 42.15 -12.35
CA VAL A 155 8.92 42.02 -12.71
C VAL A 155 9.77 42.70 -11.65
N PRO A 156 10.63 41.95 -10.92
CA PRO A 156 11.53 42.58 -9.98
C PRO A 156 12.58 43.46 -10.65
N TYR A 157 12.85 44.63 -10.09
CA TYR A 157 13.91 45.51 -10.54
C TYR A 157 15.24 45.13 -9.87
N LEU A 158 16.20 44.68 -10.67
CA LEU A 158 17.52 44.23 -10.19
C LEU A 158 18.65 45.21 -10.58
N GLY A 159 18.33 46.40 -11.06
CA GLY A 159 19.32 47.40 -11.46
C GLY A 159 20.25 47.86 -10.33
N ALA A 160 19.74 47.92 -9.10
CA ALA A 160 20.57 48.20 -7.93
C ALA A 160 21.62 47.09 -7.62
N GLN A 161 21.40 45.88 -8.13
CA GLN A 161 22.32 44.73 -8.04
C GLN A 161 23.16 44.55 -9.33
N GLY A 162 23.05 45.45 -10.27
CA GLY A 162 23.82 45.44 -11.50
C GLY A 162 23.21 44.62 -12.65
N TYR A 163 21.99 44.11 -12.49
CA TYR A 163 21.31 43.30 -13.50
C TYR A 163 20.15 44.06 -14.14
N GLN A 164 20.12 44.10 -15.45
CA GLN A 164 19.04 44.72 -16.23
C GLN A 164 18.14 43.66 -16.84
N LEU A 165 16.85 43.96 -16.93
CA LEU A 165 15.90 43.10 -17.63
C LEU A 165 16.24 43.08 -19.13
N VAL A 166 16.36 41.87 -19.67
CA VAL A 166 16.47 41.62 -21.12
C VAL A 166 15.09 41.48 -21.74
N GLY A 167 14.19 40.85 -21.02
CA GLY A 167 12.82 40.56 -21.43
C GLY A 167 12.29 39.28 -20.84
N GLY A 168 11.33 38.66 -21.52
CA GLY A 168 10.75 37.40 -21.03
C GLY A 168 10.13 36.57 -22.15
N ARG A 169 9.72 35.37 -21.76
CA ARG A 169 9.05 34.40 -22.63
C ARG A 169 8.06 33.51 -21.88
N LEU A 170 7.21 32.82 -22.62
CA LEU A 170 6.31 31.80 -22.13
C LEU A 170 6.92 30.42 -22.42
N LEU A 171 7.00 29.57 -21.35
CA LEU A 171 7.49 28.21 -21.46
C LEU A 171 6.39 27.21 -21.16
N PRO A 172 6.43 25.99 -21.73
CA PRO A 172 5.60 24.89 -21.31
C PRO A 172 6.06 24.41 -19.94
N GLY A 173 5.14 24.28 -19.01
CA GLY A 173 5.36 23.64 -17.71
C GLY A 173 4.55 22.35 -17.59
N GLU A 174 4.77 21.59 -16.53
CA GLU A 174 4.09 20.31 -16.29
C GLU A 174 2.59 20.47 -16.02
N ARG A 175 2.23 21.49 -15.26
CA ARG A 175 0.85 21.78 -14.84
C ARG A 175 0.29 23.06 -15.48
N GLY A 176 0.88 23.52 -16.55
CA GLY A 176 0.42 24.73 -17.21
C GLY A 176 1.57 25.62 -17.68
N PRO A 177 1.26 26.80 -18.19
CA PRO A 177 2.25 27.73 -18.69
C PRO A 177 3.13 28.30 -17.58
N VAL A 178 4.34 28.69 -17.97
CA VAL A 178 5.36 29.25 -17.07
C VAL A 178 5.91 30.52 -17.70
N ALA A 179 6.08 31.57 -16.90
CA ALA A 179 6.79 32.78 -17.33
C ALA A 179 8.28 32.64 -16.97
N GLN A 180 9.13 33.04 -17.87
CA GLN A 180 10.55 33.20 -17.64
C GLN A 180 10.93 34.65 -17.94
N PHE A 181 11.54 35.33 -16.96
CA PHE A 181 12.19 36.64 -17.15
C PHE A 181 13.69 36.43 -17.19
N MET A 182 14.38 37.09 -18.08
CA MET A 182 15.82 37.05 -18.25
C MET A 182 16.43 38.40 -17.89
N TYR A 183 17.48 38.35 -17.07
CA TYR A 183 18.29 39.50 -16.69
C TYR A 183 19.73 39.29 -17.12
N GLN A 184 20.46 40.40 -17.35
CA GLN A 184 21.87 40.35 -17.71
C GLN A 184 22.62 41.49 -17.01
N ASP A 185 23.83 41.19 -16.56
CA ASP A 185 24.74 42.20 -16.04
C ASP A 185 25.60 42.84 -17.15
N SER A 186 26.46 43.79 -16.78
CA SER A 186 27.38 44.48 -17.70
C SER A 186 28.47 43.56 -18.26
N LYS A 187 28.71 42.41 -17.70
CA LYS A 187 29.70 41.40 -18.14
C LYS A 187 29.09 40.32 -19.04
N GLY A 188 27.77 40.36 -19.24
CA GLY A 188 27.04 39.38 -20.01
C GLY A 188 26.58 38.17 -19.17
N GLN A 189 26.77 38.17 -17.84
CA GLN A 189 26.27 37.13 -16.95
C GLN A 189 24.77 37.18 -16.89
N ARG A 190 24.12 36.04 -17.09
CA ARG A 190 22.66 35.94 -17.15
C ARG A 190 22.06 35.31 -15.92
N LEU A 191 20.89 35.81 -15.56
CA LEU A 191 20.02 35.25 -14.56
C LEU A 191 18.64 35.00 -15.15
N THR A 192 17.95 33.98 -14.73
CA THR A 192 16.57 33.74 -15.14
C THR A 192 15.66 33.58 -13.95
N LEU A 193 14.56 34.32 -13.93
CA LEU A 193 13.48 34.17 -12.97
C LEU A 193 12.35 33.36 -13.63
N TYR A 194 12.16 32.17 -13.16
CA TYR A 194 11.10 31.24 -13.59
C TYR A 194 9.90 31.39 -12.66
N VAL A 195 8.71 31.61 -13.18
CA VAL A 195 7.49 31.82 -12.41
C VAL A 195 6.42 30.87 -12.90
N ARG A 196 5.91 30.05 -12.00
CA ARG A 196 4.82 29.11 -12.26
C ARG A 196 3.62 29.35 -11.34
N VAL A 197 2.44 28.93 -11.77
CA VAL A 197 1.29 28.85 -10.86
C VAL A 197 1.45 27.61 -9.98
N ASN A 198 1.25 27.78 -8.68
CA ASN A 198 1.19 26.68 -7.73
C ASN A 198 -0.27 26.26 -7.61
N ALA A 199 -0.59 25.03 -8.05
CA ALA A 199 -1.95 24.50 -8.00
C ALA A 199 -2.41 24.18 -6.58
N ASP A 200 -1.47 23.82 -5.71
CA ASP A 200 -1.74 23.57 -4.30
C ASP A 200 -1.58 24.92 -3.57
N GLU A 201 -2.66 25.61 -3.33
CA GLU A 201 -2.70 26.95 -2.69
C GLU A 201 -2.11 26.98 -1.26
N SER A 202 -1.48 25.94 -0.82
CA SER A 202 -0.94 25.73 0.53
C SER A 202 0.58 25.92 0.56
N GLY A 203 0.99 27.01 1.13
CA GLY A 203 2.29 27.13 1.76
C GLY A 203 3.23 28.15 1.16
N GLU A 204 3.51 29.15 1.96
CA GLU A 204 4.77 29.89 1.87
C GLU A 204 5.89 28.94 2.28
N THR A 205 6.91 28.80 1.46
CA THR A 205 8.11 28.03 1.84
C THR A 205 9.28 28.96 2.03
N ALA A 206 10.12 28.60 3.00
CA ALA A 206 11.46 29.20 3.09
C ALA A 206 12.23 28.96 1.79
N PHE A 207 13.23 29.81 1.53
CA PHE A 207 14.15 29.60 0.41
C PHE A 207 14.78 28.21 0.47
N ARG A 208 14.75 27.54 -0.67
CA ARG A 208 15.46 26.28 -0.88
C ARG A 208 16.50 26.49 -1.98
N PHE A 209 17.61 25.80 -1.85
CA PHE A 209 18.68 25.82 -2.84
C PHE A 209 18.85 24.44 -3.47
N ALA A 210 19.05 24.43 -4.79
CA ALA A 210 19.48 23.26 -5.54
C ALA A 210 20.66 23.66 -6.42
N ASP A 211 21.60 22.75 -6.64
CA ASP A 211 22.61 22.86 -7.68
C ASP A 211 22.29 21.81 -8.75
N GLU A 212 22.07 22.26 -9.95
CA GLU A 212 21.72 21.42 -11.09
C GLU A 212 22.78 21.56 -12.17
N HIS A 213 23.80 20.72 -12.10
CA HIS A 213 24.91 20.69 -13.06
C HIS A 213 25.69 22.00 -13.19
N GLY A 214 25.96 22.65 -12.06
CA GLY A 214 26.69 23.91 -12.00
C GLY A 214 25.80 25.15 -12.11
N VAL A 215 24.50 24.99 -12.30
CA VAL A 215 23.54 26.09 -12.21
C VAL A 215 22.93 26.12 -10.83
N GLY A 216 23.21 27.18 -10.06
CA GLY A 216 22.56 27.45 -8.79
C GLY A 216 21.10 27.85 -8.99
N VAL A 217 20.19 27.30 -8.20
CA VAL A 217 18.77 27.61 -8.22
C VAL A 217 18.29 27.90 -6.81
N PHE A 218 17.89 29.14 -6.52
CA PHE A 218 17.07 29.44 -5.35
C PHE A 218 15.61 29.45 -5.71
N TYR A 219 14.79 28.70 -4.96
CA TYR A 219 13.37 28.58 -5.24
C TYR A 219 12.54 28.66 -3.97
N TRP A 220 11.33 29.20 -4.12
CA TRP A 220 10.36 29.33 -3.04
C TRP A 220 8.93 29.33 -3.58
N LEU A 221 7.98 29.08 -2.71
CA LEU A 221 6.56 29.22 -2.98
C LEU A 221 6.01 30.39 -2.19
N ASP A 222 5.18 31.17 -2.86
CA ASP A 222 4.44 32.26 -2.26
C ASP A 222 2.98 32.16 -2.73
N ARG A 223 2.13 31.66 -1.84
CA ARG A 223 0.70 31.44 -2.07
C ARG A 223 0.45 30.69 -3.39
N LYS A 224 0.01 31.44 -4.41
CA LYS A 224 -0.38 30.88 -5.72
C LYS A 224 0.76 30.75 -6.72
N LEU A 225 1.93 31.28 -6.40
CA LEU A 225 3.07 31.32 -7.32
C LEU A 225 4.29 30.60 -6.76
N GLY A 226 4.98 29.90 -7.65
CA GLY A 226 6.29 29.35 -7.37
C GLY A 226 7.34 30.11 -8.18
N TYR A 227 8.42 30.47 -7.53
CA TYR A 227 9.53 31.26 -8.11
C TYR A 227 10.83 30.46 -8.05
N ALA A 228 11.61 30.47 -9.13
CA ALA A 228 12.98 29.97 -9.10
C ALA A 228 13.90 30.97 -9.82
N LEU A 229 14.91 31.44 -9.09
CA LEU A 229 15.99 32.27 -9.62
C LEU A 229 17.19 31.36 -9.90
N SER A 230 17.60 31.32 -11.17
CA SER A 230 18.69 30.45 -11.64
C SER A 230 19.83 31.28 -12.21
N GLY A 231 21.07 30.86 -11.98
CA GLY A 231 22.26 31.49 -12.51
C GLY A 231 23.53 30.69 -12.25
N GLU A 232 24.52 30.89 -13.11
CA GLU A 232 25.89 30.32 -12.99
C GLU A 232 26.80 31.28 -12.21
N ILE A 233 26.38 31.65 -10.98
CA ILE A 233 27.09 32.56 -10.08
C ILE A 233 27.25 31.93 -8.71
N ALA A 234 28.07 32.54 -7.85
CA ALA A 234 28.27 32.07 -6.50
C ALA A 234 26.96 32.00 -5.72
N LYS A 235 26.79 30.98 -4.89
CA LYS A 235 25.58 30.72 -4.11
C LYS A 235 25.19 31.90 -3.24
N GLU A 236 26.16 32.54 -2.64
CA GLU A 236 25.99 33.71 -1.74
C GLU A 236 25.45 34.92 -2.50
N GLU A 237 25.95 35.13 -3.72
CA GLU A 237 25.49 36.21 -4.62
C GLU A 237 24.06 35.91 -5.10
N LEU A 238 23.80 34.67 -5.52
CA LEU A 238 22.47 34.25 -5.95
C LEU A 238 21.44 34.35 -4.81
N LEU A 239 21.84 34.04 -3.55
CA LEU A 239 20.99 34.22 -2.37
C LEU A 239 20.65 35.69 -2.13
N HIS A 240 21.65 36.59 -2.30
CA HIS A 240 21.43 38.01 -2.14
C HIS A 240 20.41 38.53 -3.16
N LEU A 241 20.54 38.12 -4.43
CA LEU A 241 19.62 38.44 -5.51
C LEU A 241 18.23 37.86 -5.28
N ALA A 242 18.13 36.59 -4.88
CA ALA A 242 16.86 35.93 -4.56
C ALA A 242 16.13 36.64 -3.42
N THR A 243 16.88 37.10 -2.42
CA THR A 243 16.32 37.88 -1.30
C THR A 243 15.80 39.25 -1.77
N ALA A 244 16.52 39.93 -2.68
CA ALA A 244 16.06 41.18 -3.27
C ALA A 244 14.78 41.01 -4.11
N VAL A 245 14.72 39.93 -4.90
CA VAL A 245 13.53 39.54 -5.66
C VAL A 245 12.34 39.28 -4.73
N HIS A 246 12.54 38.47 -3.69
CA HIS A 246 11.48 38.12 -2.74
C HIS A 246 10.88 39.35 -2.06
N ARG A 247 11.73 40.27 -1.57
CA ARG A 247 11.26 41.51 -0.91
C ARG A 247 10.40 42.39 -1.83
N GLN A 248 10.68 42.42 -3.13
CA GLN A 248 9.91 43.20 -4.09
C GLN A 248 8.59 42.55 -4.48
N LEU A 249 8.54 41.22 -4.47
CA LEU A 249 7.35 40.46 -4.80
C LEU A 249 6.40 40.36 -3.61
N ASN A 250 6.94 40.39 -2.36
CA ASN A 250 6.22 40.27 -1.09
C ASN A 250 6.52 41.51 -0.20
N PRO A 251 5.93 42.67 -0.50
CA PRO A 251 6.12 43.89 0.25
C PRO A 251 5.46 43.86 1.65
#